data_9acaa64f615255f9fd78e188f22eff61
#
_entry.id   9acaa64f615255f9fd78e188f22eff61
#
_cell.length_a   1.000
_cell.length_b   1.000
_cell.length_c   1.000
_cell.angle_alpha   90.00
_cell.angle_beta   90.00
_cell.angle_gamma   90.00
#
_symmetry.space_group_name_H-M   'P 1'
#
loop_
_entity.id
_entity.type
_entity.pdbx_description
1 polymer ?
#
loop_
_entity_poly.entity_id
_entity_poly.type
_entity_poly.pdbx_seq_one_letter_code
_entity_poly.pdbx_strand_id
1 'polypeptide(L)'
;LGLSVGADLILRMEKAGVIPVNAPFAEENTTPSSLRLRVIAIAGEEQPGRFSLQSNQVAPYNIFVDRQFLQEQLALEHLVNLILIRDRETLGAKEVNQAFQEAWKLKDAGLSISKIEASGPYELTSNRIFIDPVVADAVESSGLSHQPVLTYLVNSIEHDRQSTPYSFVTATTSLPDLKHLASREIIINDWLADDLDVAAGDTLLLKYFIIGPMRKLKETSREFIVKSIIPVTDSEANRKLMPDFPGMADAGSCSDWEAGVPVNM
;
A
#
# COMPACT_ATOMS: atom_id res chain seq x y z
N LEU A 1 32.14 8.65 -16.71
CA LEU A 1 31.20 8.99 -17.80
C LEU A 1 31.83 9.95 -18.84
N GLY A 2 32.98 10.60 -18.53
CA GLY A 2 33.69 11.52 -19.48
C GLY A 2 32.84 12.72 -19.94
N LEU A 3 31.87 13.15 -19.15
CA LEU A 3 30.99 14.27 -19.47
C LEU A 3 31.73 15.60 -19.29
N SER A 4 31.44 16.56 -20.16
CA SER A 4 31.94 17.94 -20.10
C SER A 4 30.77 18.91 -19.94
N VAL A 5 31.08 20.13 -19.50
CA VAL A 5 30.08 21.21 -19.46
C VAL A 5 29.53 21.43 -20.89
N GLY A 6 28.23 21.54 -21.00
CA GLY A 6 27.48 21.63 -22.25
C GLY A 6 27.02 20.29 -22.85
N ALA A 7 27.49 19.15 -22.30
CA ALA A 7 27.06 17.83 -22.77
C ALA A 7 25.59 17.55 -22.37
N ASP A 8 24.89 16.81 -23.22
CA ASP A 8 23.55 16.31 -22.92
C ASP A 8 23.61 14.97 -22.16
N LEU A 9 22.80 14.82 -21.15
CA LEU A 9 22.64 13.61 -20.32
C LEU A 9 21.19 13.17 -20.34
N ILE A 10 20.96 11.88 -20.49
CA ILE A 10 19.63 11.28 -20.32
C ILE A 10 19.61 10.55 -18.98
N LEU A 11 18.78 11.04 -18.06
CA LEU A 11 18.52 10.43 -16.78
C LEU A 11 17.23 9.60 -16.87
N ARG A 12 17.32 8.30 -16.59
CA ARG A 12 16.15 7.42 -16.50
C ARG A 12 15.84 7.14 -15.06
N MET A 13 14.58 7.34 -14.66
CA MET A 13 14.12 7.15 -13.31
C MET A 13 12.80 6.37 -13.33
N GLU A 14 12.60 5.52 -12.34
CA GLU A 14 11.30 4.91 -12.08
C GLU A 14 10.48 5.88 -11.22
N LYS A 15 9.20 6.10 -11.56
CA LYS A 15 8.30 6.87 -10.71
C LYS A 15 8.01 6.05 -9.46
N ALA A 16 8.24 6.62 -8.29
CA ALA A 16 7.84 6.02 -7.04
C ALA A 16 6.30 6.13 -6.91
N GLY A 17 5.61 5.00 -6.89
CA GLY A 17 4.19 4.96 -6.54
C GLY A 17 3.97 5.26 -5.06
N VAL A 18 2.83 5.84 -4.71
CA VAL A 18 2.40 6.04 -3.30
C VAL A 18 2.09 4.70 -2.64
N ILE A 19 1.62 3.74 -3.44
CA ILE A 19 1.34 2.37 -3.00
C ILE A 19 2.65 1.60 -2.93
N PRO A 20 2.95 0.90 -1.81
CA PRO A 20 4.12 0.06 -1.74
C PRO A 20 4.15 -0.94 -2.89
N VAL A 21 5.30 -1.10 -3.55
CA VAL A 21 5.51 -2.04 -4.67
C VAL A 21 5.12 -3.49 -4.32
N ASN A 22 4.99 -3.77 -3.03
CA ASN A 22 4.57 -5.05 -2.48
C ASN A 22 3.08 -5.14 -2.14
N ALA A 23 2.29 -4.10 -2.41
CA ALA A 23 0.85 -4.22 -2.32
C ALA A 23 0.34 -4.99 -3.55
N PRO A 24 -0.56 -5.96 -3.39
CA PRO A 24 -1.07 -6.76 -4.52
C PRO A 24 -1.87 -5.96 -5.55
N PHE A 25 -2.01 -4.65 -5.36
CA PHE A 25 -2.72 -3.70 -6.22
C PHE A 25 -1.82 -2.56 -6.72
N ALA A 26 -0.51 -2.61 -6.46
CA ALA A 26 0.40 -1.62 -7.00
C ALA A 26 0.45 -1.79 -8.51
N GLU A 27 0.05 -0.76 -9.24
CA GLU A 27 0.26 -0.72 -10.70
C GLU A 27 1.73 -1.01 -11.00
N GLU A 28 1.98 -2.00 -11.86
CA GLU A 28 3.31 -2.24 -12.44
C GLU A 28 3.67 -1.13 -13.48
N ASN A 29 3.00 0.01 -13.42
CA ASN A 29 3.25 1.19 -14.25
C ASN A 29 4.54 1.90 -13.85
N THR A 30 5.65 1.18 -13.85
CA THR A 30 6.98 1.74 -13.92
C THR A 30 7.29 2.18 -15.34
N THR A 31 6.50 3.10 -15.89
CA THR A 31 6.92 3.77 -17.11
C THR A 31 8.13 4.62 -16.74
N PRO A 32 9.34 4.25 -17.16
CA PRO A 32 10.53 5.00 -16.77
C PRO A 32 10.41 6.44 -17.29
N SER A 33 10.45 7.40 -16.40
CA SER A 33 10.57 8.80 -16.80
C SER A 33 11.98 9.06 -17.31
N SER A 34 12.11 9.58 -18.51
CA SER A 34 13.40 9.91 -19.12
C SER A 34 13.54 11.43 -19.19
N LEU A 35 14.52 11.97 -18.46
CA LEU A 35 14.84 13.40 -18.45
C LEU A 35 16.06 13.68 -19.30
N ARG A 36 15.94 14.60 -20.25
CA ARG A 36 17.09 15.14 -20.97
C ARG A 36 17.59 16.38 -20.24
N LEU A 37 18.80 16.30 -19.75
CA LEU A 37 19.46 17.34 -18.97
C LEU A 37 20.72 17.82 -19.71
N ARG A 38 21.07 19.09 -19.53
CA ARG A 38 22.36 19.64 -20.00
C ARG A 38 23.27 19.88 -18.80
N VAL A 39 24.48 19.41 -18.89
CA VAL A 39 25.52 19.61 -17.86
C VAL A 39 25.93 21.09 -17.86
N ILE A 40 25.62 21.80 -16.75
CA ILE A 40 25.97 23.21 -16.59
C ILE A 40 27.25 23.41 -15.78
N ALA A 41 27.57 22.45 -14.91
CA ALA A 41 28.78 22.47 -14.09
C ALA A 41 29.18 21.05 -13.68
N ILE A 42 30.45 20.86 -13.35
CA ILE A 42 30.98 19.61 -12.78
C ILE A 42 31.44 19.92 -11.37
N ALA A 43 30.82 19.23 -10.38
CA ALA A 43 31.21 19.35 -8.98
C ALA A 43 32.51 18.58 -8.71
N GLY A 44 33.53 19.27 -8.15
CA GLY A 44 34.79 18.67 -7.74
C GLY A 44 34.74 17.97 -6.39
N GLU A 45 35.87 17.40 -5.98
CA GLU A 45 35.99 16.66 -4.69
C GLU A 45 35.78 17.52 -3.45
N GLU A 46 36.10 18.81 -3.53
CA GLU A 46 35.91 19.81 -2.46
C GLU A 46 34.44 20.27 -2.32
N GLN A 47 33.61 19.94 -3.30
CA GLN A 47 32.20 20.20 -3.34
C GLN A 47 31.42 18.90 -3.05
N PRO A 48 30.08 18.92 -2.90
CA PRO A 48 29.30 17.70 -2.62
C PRO A 48 29.35 16.65 -3.74
N GLY A 49 30.28 16.73 -4.68
CA GLY A 49 30.45 15.77 -5.77
C GLY A 49 30.66 14.31 -5.30
N ARG A 50 31.18 14.11 -4.10
CA ARG A 50 31.35 12.78 -3.47
C ARG A 50 30.29 12.47 -2.43
N PHE A 51 29.20 13.21 -2.36
CA PHE A 51 28.15 12.97 -1.39
C PHE A 51 27.60 11.54 -1.46
N SER A 52 27.60 10.83 -0.33
CA SER A 52 27.00 9.50 -0.19
C SER A 52 26.39 9.39 1.19
N LEU A 53 25.20 8.79 1.28
CA LEU A 53 24.55 8.43 2.54
C LEU A 53 25.13 7.14 3.15
N GLN A 54 25.98 6.43 2.40
CA GLN A 54 26.64 5.21 2.83
C GLN A 54 28.15 5.34 2.63
N SER A 55 28.92 4.69 3.49
CA SER A 55 30.36 4.60 3.34
C SER A 55 30.68 3.66 2.17
N ASN A 56 31.11 4.21 1.05
CA ASN A 56 31.46 3.47 -0.17
C ASN A 56 32.94 3.66 -0.50
N GLN A 57 33.61 2.59 -0.96
CA GLN A 57 34.99 2.66 -1.45
C GLN A 57 35.12 3.37 -2.81
N VAL A 58 34.04 3.39 -3.59
CA VAL A 58 33.96 4.05 -4.90
C VAL A 58 32.99 5.23 -4.78
N ALA A 59 33.41 6.40 -5.27
CA ALA A 59 32.55 7.58 -5.28
C ALA A 59 31.32 7.34 -6.16
N PRO A 60 30.11 7.60 -5.65
CA PRO A 60 28.89 7.46 -6.45
C PRO A 60 28.83 8.51 -7.56
N TYR A 61 28.13 8.20 -8.65
CA TYR A 61 27.82 9.19 -9.67
C TYR A 61 26.66 10.06 -9.18
N ASN A 62 26.94 11.24 -8.68
CA ASN A 62 25.94 12.18 -8.21
C ASN A 62 25.52 13.13 -9.34
N ILE A 63 24.21 13.37 -9.43
CA ILE A 63 23.62 14.35 -10.33
C ILE A 63 22.79 15.30 -9.46
N PHE A 64 23.07 16.60 -9.55
CA PHE A 64 22.34 17.64 -8.83
C PHE A 64 21.46 18.39 -9.82
N VAL A 65 20.17 18.43 -9.54
CA VAL A 65 19.15 19.13 -10.32
C VAL A 65 18.33 20.03 -9.42
N ASP A 66 17.60 20.96 -10.02
CA ASP A 66 16.65 21.75 -9.25
C ASP A 66 15.59 20.86 -8.61
N ARG A 67 15.28 21.10 -7.34
CA ARG A 67 14.33 20.30 -6.56
C ARG A 67 12.93 20.39 -7.13
N GLN A 68 12.45 21.59 -7.44
CA GLN A 68 11.10 21.80 -7.94
C GLN A 68 10.92 21.12 -9.30
N PHE A 69 11.89 21.28 -10.19
CA PHE A 69 11.90 20.58 -11.46
C PHE A 69 11.81 19.07 -11.29
N LEU A 70 12.60 18.48 -10.37
CA LEU A 70 12.56 17.04 -10.13
C LEU A 70 11.21 16.57 -9.56
N GLN A 71 10.64 17.34 -8.63
CA GLN A 71 9.32 17.07 -8.06
C GLN A 71 8.22 17.06 -9.13
N GLU A 72 8.20 18.05 -10.01
CA GLU A 72 7.24 18.15 -11.12
C GLU A 72 7.37 16.95 -12.09
N GLN A 73 8.61 16.54 -12.42
CA GLN A 73 8.83 15.41 -13.33
C GLN A 73 8.43 14.06 -12.75
N LEU A 74 8.46 13.91 -11.43
CA LEU A 74 8.12 12.68 -10.71
C LEU A 74 6.68 12.67 -10.17
N ALA A 75 5.94 13.78 -10.32
CA ALA A 75 4.63 14.00 -9.68
C ALA A 75 4.71 13.86 -8.15
N LEU A 76 5.76 14.47 -7.55
CA LEU A 76 6.04 14.45 -6.10
C LEU A 76 6.05 15.88 -5.54
N GLU A 77 5.17 16.75 -6.02
CA GLU A 77 5.06 18.13 -5.58
C GLU A 77 4.94 18.20 -4.05
N HIS A 78 5.72 19.09 -3.46
CA HIS A 78 5.82 19.31 -2.01
C HIS A 78 6.39 18.14 -1.17
N LEU A 79 6.78 17.03 -1.79
CA LEU A 79 7.38 15.89 -1.07
C LEU A 79 8.91 16.00 -1.05
N VAL A 80 9.49 15.59 0.07
CA VAL A 80 10.93 15.44 0.25
C VAL A 80 11.21 14.16 1.05
N ASN A 81 12.37 13.55 0.82
CA ASN A 81 12.79 12.34 1.53
C ASN A 81 13.87 12.58 2.58
N LEU A 82 14.39 13.82 2.65
CA LEU A 82 15.39 14.24 3.63
C LEU A 82 15.21 15.73 3.93
N ILE A 83 15.24 16.07 5.22
CA ILE A 83 15.25 17.46 5.70
C ILE A 83 16.49 17.63 6.55
N LEU A 84 17.36 18.55 6.15
CA LEU A 84 18.55 18.93 6.93
C LEU A 84 18.22 20.18 7.74
N ILE A 85 18.33 20.07 9.07
CA ILE A 85 18.11 21.18 9.98
C ILE A 85 19.48 21.68 10.44
N ARG A 86 19.73 22.99 10.26
CA ARG A 86 20.99 23.58 10.70
C ARG A 86 21.00 23.63 12.23
N ASP A 87 22.00 23.02 12.82
CA ASP A 87 22.28 23.16 14.23
C ASP A 87 22.62 24.63 14.57
N ARG A 88 22.02 25.14 15.63
CA ARG A 88 22.35 26.41 16.26
C ARG A 88 22.60 26.13 17.74
N GLU A 89 23.41 26.93 18.42
CA GLU A 89 23.78 26.75 19.82
C GLU A 89 22.60 26.55 20.80
N THR A 90 21.38 26.91 20.37
CA THR A 90 20.14 26.82 21.15
C THR A 90 19.15 25.76 20.68
N LEU A 91 19.48 24.99 19.63
CA LEU A 91 18.55 24.03 19.02
C LEU A 91 19.09 22.61 19.21
N GLY A 92 18.52 21.88 20.18
CA GLY A 92 18.83 20.48 20.42
C GLY A 92 17.79 19.52 19.78
N ALA A 93 18.06 18.23 19.86
CA ALA A 93 17.15 17.20 19.35
C ALA A 93 15.76 17.23 20.02
N LYS A 94 15.68 17.67 21.25
CA LYS A 94 14.43 17.79 22.02
C LYS A 94 13.51 18.85 21.42
N GLU A 95 14.04 20.03 21.13
CA GLU A 95 13.31 21.16 20.55
C GLU A 95 12.82 20.81 19.15
N VAL A 96 13.64 20.10 18.36
CA VAL A 96 13.27 19.62 17.03
C VAL A 96 12.13 18.61 17.13
N ASN A 97 12.22 17.64 18.04
CA ASN A 97 11.17 16.65 18.24
C ASN A 97 9.86 17.28 18.70
N GLN A 98 9.92 18.25 19.61
CA GLN A 98 8.73 18.96 20.08
C GLN A 98 8.06 19.72 18.93
N ALA A 99 8.81 20.49 18.15
CA ALA A 99 8.29 21.22 16.99
C ALA A 99 7.68 20.26 15.96
N PHE A 100 8.28 19.07 15.78
CA PHE A 100 7.77 18.05 14.88
C PHE A 100 6.44 17.49 15.39
N GLN A 101 6.32 17.16 16.67
CA GLN A 101 5.09 16.66 17.30
C GLN A 101 3.94 17.67 17.23
N GLU A 102 4.24 18.97 17.39
CA GLU A 102 3.24 20.04 17.31
C GLU A 102 2.74 20.28 15.86
N ALA A 103 3.61 20.10 14.87
CA ALA A 103 3.28 20.33 13.46
C ALA A 103 2.64 19.11 12.77
N TRP A 104 2.97 17.91 13.22
CA TRP A 104 2.60 16.65 12.56
C TRP A 104 1.12 16.35 12.70
N LYS A 105 0.52 15.89 11.60
CA LYS A 105 -0.90 15.47 11.54
C LYS A 105 -1.00 14.06 10.97
N LEU A 106 -2.08 13.37 11.27
CA LEU A 106 -2.34 12.01 10.76
C LEU A 106 -2.20 11.91 9.22
N LYS A 107 -2.68 12.92 8.50
CA LYS A 107 -2.56 12.99 7.04
C LYS A 107 -1.11 12.99 6.54
N ASP A 108 -0.17 13.45 7.34
CA ASP A 108 1.25 13.47 6.97
C ASP A 108 1.86 12.07 7.00
N ALA A 109 1.23 11.13 7.73
CA ALA A 109 1.51 9.69 7.68
C ALA A 109 0.65 8.94 6.65
N GLY A 110 -0.15 9.63 5.86
CA GLY A 110 -1.10 9.01 4.96
C GLY A 110 -2.27 8.32 5.67
N LEU A 111 -2.57 8.75 6.90
CA LEU A 111 -3.67 8.22 7.70
C LEU A 111 -4.87 9.16 7.66
N SER A 112 -6.06 8.57 7.65
CA SER A 112 -7.32 9.29 7.80
C SER A 112 -8.22 8.65 8.84
N ILE A 113 -9.01 9.48 9.52
CA ILE A 113 -10.08 9.04 10.42
C ILE A 113 -11.39 9.57 9.87
N SER A 114 -12.32 8.68 9.60
CA SER A 114 -13.66 9.00 9.13
C SER A 114 -14.71 8.31 10.00
N LYS A 115 -15.95 8.76 9.91
CA LYS A 115 -17.09 8.03 10.44
C LYS A 115 -17.73 7.21 9.32
N ILE A 116 -17.98 5.93 9.57
CA ILE A 116 -18.69 5.07 8.62
C ILE A 116 -20.13 5.55 8.42
N GLU A 117 -20.76 5.99 9.50
CA GLU A 117 -22.13 6.57 9.52
C GLU A 117 -22.19 7.70 10.57
N ALA A 118 -23.22 8.54 10.50
CA ALA A 118 -23.39 9.67 11.44
C ALA A 118 -23.33 9.24 12.93
N SER A 119 -23.82 8.06 13.26
CA SER A 119 -23.81 7.48 14.61
C SER A 119 -22.92 6.24 14.76
N GLY A 120 -22.17 5.89 13.68
CA GLY A 120 -21.33 4.69 13.64
C GLY A 120 -19.95 4.87 14.28
N PRO A 121 -19.15 3.80 14.29
CA PRO A 121 -17.77 3.86 14.77
C PRO A 121 -16.90 4.75 13.86
N TYR A 122 -15.75 5.15 14.40
CA TYR A 122 -14.71 5.76 13.63
C TYR A 122 -13.89 4.67 12.93
N GLU A 123 -13.50 4.93 11.71
CA GLU A 123 -12.60 4.11 10.90
C GLU A 123 -11.26 4.82 10.75
N LEU A 124 -10.17 4.12 11.04
CA LEU A 124 -8.82 4.55 10.74
C LEU A 124 -8.33 3.80 9.50
N THR A 125 -8.00 4.52 8.46
CA THR A 125 -7.50 3.97 7.18
C THR A 125 -6.15 4.55 6.80
N SER A 126 -5.46 3.89 5.88
CA SER A 126 -4.19 4.32 5.31
C SER A 126 -4.29 4.41 3.78
N ASN A 127 -3.77 5.50 3.20
CA ASN A 127 -3.64 5.64 1.75
C ASN A 127 -2.64 4.63 1.14
N ARG A 128 -1.91 3.89 2.00
CA ARG A 128 -1.02 2.79 1.62
C ARG A 128 -1.69 1.42 1.74
N ILE A 129 -3.02 1.38 1.86
CA ILE A 129 -3.87 0.20 2.07
C ILE A 129 -3.67 -0.41 3.47
N PHE A 130 -2.45 -0.80 3.81
CA PHE A 130 -2.13 -1.40 5.11
C PHE A 130 -1.68 -0.35 6.11
N ILE A 131 -2.16 -0.49 7.34
CA ILE A 131 -1.73 0.33 8.49
C ILE A 131 -0.40 -0.22 8.99
N ASP A 132 0.57 0.66 9.21
CA ASP A 132 1.87 0.26 9.75
C ASP A 132 1.72 -0.33 11.17
N PRO A 133 2.52 -1.37 11.51
CA PRO A 133 2.47 -2.00 12.84
C PRO A 133 2.56 -1.01 13.99
N VAL A 134 3.45 -0.01 13.89
CA VAL A 134 3.62 1.03 14.93
C VAL A 134 2.32 1.79 15.20
N VAL A 135 1.50 2.03 14.17
CA VAL A 135 0.21 2.71 14.31
C VAL A 135 -0.82 1.78 14.93
N ALA A 136 -0.85 0.51 14.51
CA ALA A 136 -1.72 -0.51 15.10
C ALA A 136 -1.42 -0.69 16.60
N ASP A 137 -0.14 -0.81 16.97
CA ASP A 137 0.33 -0.92 18.36
C ASP A 137 -0.05 0.32 19.19
N ALA A 138 -0.01 1.52 18.59
CA ALA A 138 -0.43 2.75 19.25
C ALA A 138 -1.94 2.76 19.54
N VAL A 139 -2.77 2.24 18.62
CA VAL A 139 -4.21 2.10 18.84
C VAL A 139 -4.49 1.08 19.94
N GLU A 140 -3.83 -0.09 19.92
CA GLU A 140 -3.92 -1.08 20.99
C GLU A 140 -3.56 -0.49 22.36
N SER A 141 -2.46 0.26 22.42
CA SER A 141 -1.96 0.87 23.64
C SER A 141 -2.83 2.02 24.17
N SER A 142 -3.69 2.59 23.34
CA SER A 142 -4.58 3.70 23.71
C SER A 142 -5.68 3.31 24.71
N GLY A 143 -5.97 2.02 24.87
CA GLY A 143 -7.07 1.51 25.69
C GLY A 143 -8.46 1.76 25.10
N LEU A 144 -8.57 2.30 23.87
CA LEU A 144 -9.83 2.44 23.16
C LEU A 144 -10.34 1.07 22.70
N SER A 145 -11.66 0.86 22.80
CA SER A 145 -12.25 -0.33 22.16
C SER A 145 -12.08 -0.23 20.65
N HIS A 146 -11.41 -1.18 20.07
CA HIS A 146 -11.08 -1.20 18.65
C HIS A 146 -11.26 -2.60 18.07
N GLN A 147 -11.37 -2.65 16.76
CA GLN A 147 -11.53 -3.88 15.98
C GLN A 147 -10.56 -3.85 14.79
N PRO A 148 -9.50 -4.66 14.81
CA PRO A 148 -8.65 -4.81 13.65
C PRO A 148 -9.39 -5.58 12.53
N VAL A 149 -9.29 -5.06 11.32
CA VAL A 149 -9.87 -5.66 10.12
C VAL A 149 -8.76 -5.76 9.07
N LEU A 150 -8.59 -6.95 8.51
CA LEU A 150 -7.69 -7.19 7.39
C LEU A 150 -8.50 -7.70 6.21
N THR A 151 -8.61 -6.91 5.17
CA THR A 151 -9.24 -7.31 3.91
C THR A 151 -8.19 -7.48 2.83
N TYR A 152 -8.28 -8.59 2.11
CA TYR A 152 -7.30 -8.97 1.10
C TYR A 152 -7.98 -9.43 -0.19
N LEU A 153 -7.45 -9.04 -1.35
CA LEU A 153 -7.92 -9.49 -2.65
C LEU A 153 -7.47 -10.94 -2.88
N VAL A 154 -8.38 -11.76 -3.37
CA VAL A 154 -8.09 -13.09 -3.88
C VAL A 154 -8.32 -13.13 -5.39
N ASN A 155 -7.42 -13.80 -6.10
CA ASN A 155 -7.44 -13.89 -7.56
C ASN A 155 -8.63 -14.72 -8.03
N SER A 156 -8.89 -15.83 -7.33
CA SER A 156 -10.06 -16.69 -7.58
C SER A 156 -10.45 -17.45 -6.31
N ILE A 157 -11.74 -17.77 -6.24
CA ILE A 157 -12.31 -18.73 -5.31
C ILE A 157 -12.89 -19.87 -6.16
N GLU A 158 -12.46 -21.10 -5.88
CA GLU A 158 -12.77 -22.24 -6.72
C GLU A 158 -13.44 -23.35 -5.89
N HIS A 159 -14.44 -23.99 -6.47
CA HIS A 159 -15.06 -25.21 -5.99
C HIS A 159 -15.31 -26.14 -7.17
N ASP A 160 -14.77 -27.34 -7.11
CA ASP A 160 -14.85 -28.34 -8.18
C ASP A 160 -14.44 -27.77 -9.56
N ARG A 161 -15.42 -27.48 -10.41
CA ARG A 161 -15.22 -26.95 -11.77
C ARG A 161 -15.68 -25.49 -11.93
N GLN A 162 -16.15 -24.88 -10.85
CA GLN A 162 -16.63 -23.50 -10.84
C GLN A 162 -15.57 -22.59 -10.23
N SER A 163 -15.52 -21.36 -10.67
CA SER A 163 -14.54 -20.36 -10.22
C SER A 163 -15.11 -18.97 -10.31
N THR A 164 -15.03 -18.23 -9.21
CA THR A 164 -15.35 -16.80 -9.17
C THR A 164 -14.05 -16.00 -9.08
N PRO A 165 -13.77 -15.12 -10.05
CA PRO A 165 -12.58 -14.29 -10.05
C PRO A 165 -12.74 -13.05 -9.15
N TYR A 166 -11.60 -12.51 -8.69
CA TYR A 166 -11.46 -11.19 -8.06
C TYR A 166 -12.43 -10.90 -6.92
N SER A 167 -12.35 -11.72 -5.88
CA SER A 167 -13.13 -11.57 -4.65
C SER A 167 -12.28 -11.02 -3.50
N PHE A 168 -12.94 -10.67 -2.40
CA PHE A 168 -12.27 -10.23 -1.17
C PHE A 168 -12.50 -11.22 -0.04
N VAL A 169 -11.46 -11.38 0.77
CA VAL A 169 -11.51 -12.12 2.02
C VAL A 169 -11.18 -11.17 3.16
N THR A 170 -12.06 -11.14 4.16
CA THR A 170 -11.90 -10.28 5.34
C THR A 170 -11.66 -11.12 6.57
N ALA A 171 -10.64 -10.78 7.32
CA ALA A 171 -10.35 -11.34 8.64
C ALA A 171 -10.56 -10.28 9.71
N THR A 172 -11.32 -10.63 10.76
CA THR A 172 -11.59 -9.78 11.91
C THR A 172 -11.86 -10.63 13.15
N THR A 173 -11.68 -10.05 14.34
CA THR A 173 -11.83 -10.77 15.61
C THR A 173 -13.14 -10.49 16.35
N SER A 174 -13.94 -9.55 15.89
CA SER A 174 -15.03 -8.99 16.70
C SER A 174 -16.44 -9.41 16.31
N LEU A 175 -16.61 -10.10 15.18
CA LEU A 175 -17.94 -10.59 14.82
C LEU A 175 -18.26 -11.85 15.62
N PRO A 176 -19.47 -11.95 16.22
CA PRO A 176 -19.82 -13.03 17.14
C PRO A 176 -19.59 -14.42 16.54
N ASP A 177 -19.94 -14.61 15.28
CA ASP A 177 -19.82 -15.90 14.58
C ASP A 177 -18.39 -16.22 14.16
N LEU A 178 -17.53 -15.22 13.97
CA LEU A 178 -16.12 -15.39 13.62
C LEU A 178 -15.24 -15.79 14.80
N LYS A 179 -15.68 -15.55 16.05
CA LYS A 179 -14.92 -15.93 17.26
C LYS A 179 -14.62 -17.41 17.36
N HIS A 180 -15.38 -18.24 16.66
CA HIS A 180 -15.30 -19.69 16.72
C HIS A 180 -14.81 -20.34 15.41
N LEU A 181 -14.25 -19.54 14.47
CA LEU A 181 -13.64 -20.10 13.27
C LEU A 181 -12.33 -20.81 13.59
N ALA A 182 -12.21 -22.05 13.18
CA ALA A 182 -10.92 -22.73 13.16
C ALA A 182 -10.06 -22.20 12.01
N SER A 183 -8.76 -22.47 12.06
CA SER A 183 -7.75 -21.91 11.12
C SER A 183 -7.98 -22.25 9.63
N ARG A 184 -8.88 -23.19 9.34
CA ARG A 184 -9.25 -23.62 7.97
C ARG A 184 -10.74 -23.50 7.70
N GLU A 185 -11.47 -22.81 8.51
CA GLU A 185 -12.88 -22.54 8.29
C GLU A 185 -13.09 -21.16 7.72
N ILE A 186 -14.10 -21.01 6.88
CA ILE A 186 -14.50 -19.74 6.26
C ILE A 186 -16.03 -19.61 6.33
N ILE A 187 -16.51 -18.39 6.48
CA ILE A 187 -17.92 -18.02 6.30
C ILE A 187 -18.02 -17.31 4.95
N ILE A 188 -19.00 -17.66 4.17
CA ILE A 188 -19.26 -17.05 2.85
C ILE A 188 -20.67 -16.46 2.82
N ASN A 189 -20.92 -15.55 1.89
CA ASN A 189 -22.28 -15.08 1.65
C ASN A 189 -23.06 -16.03 0.72
N ASP A 190 -24.38 -15.89 0.75
CA ASP A 190 -25.31 -16.68 -0.07
C ASP A 190 -25.03 -16.48 -1.58
N TRP A 191 -24.68 -15.27 -2.01
CA TRP A 191 -24.37 -14.99 -3.41
C TRP A 191 -23.17 -15.82 -3.93
N LEU A 192 -22.09 -15.90 -3.16
CA LEU A 192 -20.93 -16.73 -3.51
C LEU A 192 -21.27 -18.22 -3.45
N ALA A 193 -22.11 -18.61 -2.48
CA ALA A 193 -22.57 -19.99 -2.36
C ALA A 193 -23.38 -20.43 -3.59
N ASP A 194 -24.30 -19.60 -4.06
CA ASP A 194 -25.10 -19.85 -5.27
C ASP A 194 -24.23 -19.87 -6.54
N ASP A 195 -23.26 -18.94 -6.67
CA ASP A 195 -22.36 -18.83 -7.83
C ASP A 195 -21.47 -20.07 -7.99
N LEU A 196 -21.00 -20.64 -6.89
CA LEU A 196 -20.10 -21.81 -6.87
C LEU A 196 -20.83 -23.14 -6.57
N ASP A 197 -22.14 -23.13 -6.39
CA ASP A 197 -22.96 -24.32 -5.99
C ASP A 197 -22.38 -25.00 -4.74
N VAL A 198 -22.17 -24.22 -3.67
CA VAL A 198 -21.46 -24.63 -2.46
C VAL A 198 -22.39 -24.67 -1.24
N ALA A 199 -22.27 -25.72 -0.44
CA ALA A 199 -22.95 -25.88 0.82
C ALA A 199 -22.00 -25.84 2.03
N ALA A 200 -22.55 -25.68 3.22
CA ALA A 200 -21.77 -25.79 4.44
C ALA A 200 -21.15 -27.19 4.57
N GLY A 201 -19.85 -27.25 4.84
CA GLY A 201 -19.04 -28.46 4.87
C GLY A 201 -18.19 -28.68 3.63
N ASP A 202 -18.47 -28.00 2.52
CA ASP A 202 -17.68 -28.10 1.31
C ASP A 202 -16.34 -27.36 1.43
N THR A 203 -15.41 -27.68 0.53
CA THR A 203 -14.07 -27.09 0.51
C THR A 203 -13.93 -26.11 -0.64
N LEU A 204 -13.45 -24.90 -0.33
CA LEU A 204 -13.10 -23.85 -1.29
C LEU A 204 -11.60 -23.76 -1.42
N LEU A 205 -11.09 -23.60 -2.64
CA LEU A 205 -9.70 -23.26 -2.93
C LEU A 205 -9.60 -21.77 -3.25
N LEU A 206 -8.89 -21.02 -2.40
CA LEU A 206 -8.61 -19.61 -2.60
C LEU A 206 -7.21 -19.45 -3.21
N LYS A 207 -7.11 -18.72 -4.33
CA LYS A 207 -5.84 -18.32 -4.96
C LYS A 207 -5.59 -16.84 -4.72
N TYR A 208 -4.39 -16.51 -4.30
CA TYR A 208 -4.02 -15.14 -3.97
C TYR A 208 -2.52 -14.92 -4.14
N PHE A 209 -2.11 -13.65 -4.29
CA PHE A 209 -0.70 -13.31 -4.38
C PHE A 209 -0.08 -13.12 -3.00
N ILE A 210 1.15 -13.59 -2.84
CA ILE A 210 2.03 -13.27 -1.73
C ILE A 210 3.31 -12.62 -2.27
N ILE A 211 4.00 -11.88 -1.39
CA ILE A 211 5.28 -11.28 -1.72
C ILE A 211 6.35 -12.35 -1.65
N GLY A 212 6.91 -12.68 -2.80
CA GLY A 212 8.02 -13.61 -2.95
C GLY A 212 9.40 -12.94 -2.82
N PRO A 213 10.49 -13.70 -3.04
CA PRO A 213 11.84 -13.15 -3.09
C PRO A 213 11.96 -12.02 -4.12
N MET A 214 12.80 -11.04 -3.82
CA MET A 214 12.99 -9.82 -4.62
C MET A 214 11.71 -8.99 -4.84
N ARG A 215 10.74 -9.09 -3.93
CA ARG A 215 9.44 -8.41 -3.97
C ARG A 215 8.57 -8.76 -5.18
N LYS A 216 8.82 -9.89 -5.83
CA LYS A 216 7.96 -10.37 -6.91
C LYS A 216 6.71 -11.00 -6.33
N LEU A 217 5.56 -10.70 -6.91
CA LEU A 217 4.31 -11.36 -6.55
C LEU A 217 4.38 -12.83 -6.98
N LYS A 218 4.01 -13.71 -6.06
CA LYS A 218 3.90 -15.15 -6.30
C LYS A 218 2.50 -15.59 -5.94
N GLU A 219 1.80 -16.19 -6.90
CA GLU A 219 0.51 -16.80 -6.62
C GLU A 219 0.69 -18.03 -5.72
N THR A 220 -0.19 -18.15 -4.76
CA THR A 220 -0.31 -19.31 -3.87
C THR A 220 -1.78 -19.64 -3.68
N SER A 221 -2.06 -20.80 -3.11
CA SER A 221 -3.42 -21.21 -2.83
C SER A 221 -3.56 -21.84 -1.45
N ARG A 222 -4.78 -21.80 -0.91
CA ARG A 222 -5.12 -22.43 0.35
C ARG A 222 -6.57 -22.92 0.32
N GLU A 223 -6.80 -24.08 0.92
CA GLU A 223 -8.12 -24.66 1.09
C GLU A 223 -8.75 -24.23 2.41
N PHE A 224 -10.05 -23.96 2.34
CA PHE A 224 -10.89 -23.64 3.47
C PHE A 224 -12.19 -24.44 3.43
N ILE A 225 -12.72 -24.81 4.58
CA ILE A 225 -13.99 -25.50 4.74
C ILE A 225 -15.08 -24.45 5.03
N VAL A 226 -16.15 -24.46 4.28
CA VAL A 226 -17.30 -23.57 4.50
C VAL A 226 -18.00 -23.99 5.79
N LYS A 227 -17.93 -23.17 6.81
CA LYS A 227 -18.58 -23.40 8.08
C LYS A 227 -20.04 -23.03 8.06
N SER A 228 -20.36 -21.88 7.50
CA SER A 228 -21.73 -21.36 7.38
C SER A 228 -21.84 -20.41 6.19
N ILE A 229 -23.07 -20.23 5.73
CA ILE A 229 -23.45 -19.30 4.69
C ILE A 229 -24.36 -18.26 5.32
N ILE A 230 -24.05 -16.97 5.11
CA ILE A 230 -24.80 -15.84 5.64
C ILE A 230 -25.42 -15.03 4.49
N PRO A 231 -26.59 -14.41 4.67
CA PRO A 231 -27.19 -13.56 3.66
C PRO A 231 -26.31 -12.35 3.36
N VAL A 232 -26.20 -11.97 2.09
CA VAL A 232 -25.44 -10.77 1.67
C VAL A 232 -25.98 -9.46 2.30
N THR A 233 -27.22 -9.49 2.77
CA THR A 233 -27.87 -8.38 3.49
C THR A 233 -27.45 -8.27 4.95
N ASP A 234 -26.76 -9.26 5.48
CA ASP A 234 -26.28 -9.26 6.85
C ASP A 234 -25.17 -8.22 7.05
N SER A 235 -25.11 -7.64 8.24
CA SER A 235 -24.09 -6.63 8.58
C SER A 235 -22.67 -7.17 8.46
N GLU A 236 -22.50 -8.48 8.65
CA GLU A 236 -21.23 -9.19 8.56
C GLU A 236 -20.77 -9.42 7.12
N ALA A 237 -21.72 -9.58 6.19
CA ALA A 237 -21.46 -9.68 4.75
C ALA A 237 -21.36 -8.31 4.07
N ASN A 238 -21.51 -7.21 4.82
CA ASN A 238 -21.66 -5.88 4.30
C ASN A 238 -20.30 -5.26 3.89
N ARG A 239 -20.33 -4.42 2.85
CA ARG A 239 -19.24 -3.57 2.35
C ARG A 239 -18.50 -2.74 3.40
N LYS A 240 -19.08 -2.53 4.58
CA LYS A 240 -18.50 -1.75 5.70
C LYS A 240 -17.17 -2.30 6.25
N LEU A 241 -16.85 -3.56 5.99
CA LEU A 241 -15.59 -4.18 6.38
C LEU A 241 -14.53 -4.11 5.28
N MET A 242 -14.83 -3.43 4.18
CA MET A 242 -13.94 -3.30 3.04
C MET A 242 -13.41 -1.86 2.99
N PRO A 243 -12.09 -1.66 3.17
CA PRO A 243 -11.50 -0.33 3.00
C PRO A 243 -11.60 0.11 1.54
N ASP A 244 -11.58 1.42 1.32
CA ASP A 244 -11.48 1.97 -0.04
C ASP A 244 -10.12 1.58 -0.63
N PHE A 245 -10.16 0.76 -1.69
CA PHE A 245 -8.97 0.45 -2.47
C PHE A 245 -8.82 1.48 -3.59
N PRO A 246 -7.66 2.18 -3.68
CA PRO A 246 -7.41 3.13 -4.76
C PRO A 246 -7.57 2.46 -6.13
N GLY A 247 -8.29 3.14 -7.04
CA GLY A 247 -8.56 2.65 -8.40
C GLY A 247 -9.74 1.70 -8.52
N MET A 248 -10.22 1.09 -7.42
CA MET A 248 -11.38 0.20 -7.45
C MET A 248 -12.67 0.90 -7.01
N ALA A 249 -12.60 1.78 -6.03
CA ALA A 249 -13.76 2.51 -5.51
C ALA A 249 -14.38 3.43 -6.58
N ASP A 250 -13.59 3.91 -7.52
CA ASP A 250 -13.98 4.83 -8.59
C ASP A 250 -14.38 4.11 -9.89
N ALA A 251 -14.18 2.79 -10.00
CA ALA A 251 -14.52 2.02 -11.17
C ALA A 251 -16.04 1.78 -11.26
N GLY A 252 -16.66 2.27 -12.33
CA GLY A 252 -18.09 2.10 -12.60
C GLY A 252 -18.46 0.68 -13.07
N SER A 253 -17.47 -0.07 -13.57
CA SER A 253 -17.60 -1.46 -14.02
C SER A 253 -16.28 -2.21 -13.86
N CYS A 254 -16.31 -3.54 -13.85
CA CYS A 254 -15.09 -4.36 -13.80
C CYS A 254 -14.13 -4.10 -14.97
N SER A 255 -14.63 -3.63 -16.12
CA SER A 255 -13.82 -3.27 -17.29
C SER A 255 -13.09 -1.94 -17.14
N ASP A 256 -13.51 -1.09 -16.22
CA ASP A 256 -12.90 0.22 -15.96
C ASP A 256 -11.82 0.15 -14.87
N TRP A 257 -11.66 -1.03 -14.28
CA TRP A 257 -10.67 -1.28 -13.25
C TRP A 257 -9.31 -1.60 -13.88
N GLU A 258 -8.38 -0.68 -13.77
CA GLU A 258 -6.97 -0.94 -14.05
C GLU A 258 -6.34 -1.72 -12.88
N ALA A 259 -6.48 -3.05 -12.94
CA ALA A 259 -5.80 -3.92 -12.00
C ALA A 259 -4.28 -3.81 -12.22
N GLY A 260 -3.53 -3.38 -11.22
CA GLY A 260 -2.06 -3.34 -11.27
C GLY A 260 -1.40 -4.74 -11.24
N VAL A 261 -2.17 -5.79 -11.52
CA VAL A 261 -1.73 -7.19 -11.62
C VAL A 261 -2.24 -7.78 -12.93
N PRO A 262 -1.54 -8.75 -13.52
CA PRO A 262 -2.02 -9.44 -14.72
C PRO A 262 -3.37 -10.09 -14.43
N VAL A 263 -4.42 -9.50 -14.97
CA VAL A 263 -5.80 -9.99 -14.86
C VAL A 263 -6.07 -10.85 -16.09
N ASN A 264 -6.28 -12.15 -15.90
CA ASN A 264 -6.83 -13.01 -16.93
C ASN A 264 -8.36 -12.82 -16.93
N MET A 265 -8.86 -11.96 -17.83
CA MET A 265 -10.28 -11.87 -18.11
C MET A 265 -10.72 -13.01 -19.03
#